data_5d5a3626cd206d73f6557adf8da8fab3
#
_entry.id   5d5a3626cd206d73f6557adf8da8fab3
#
_cell.length_a   1.000
_cell.length_b   1.000
_cell.length_c   1.000
_cell.angle_alpha   90.00
_cell.angle_beta   90.00
_cell.angle_gamma   90.00
#
_symmetry.space_group_name_H-M   'P 1'
#
loop_
_entity.id
_entity.type
_entity.pdbx_description
1 polymer ?
#
loop_
_entity_poly.entity_id
_entity_poly.type
_entity_poly.pdbx_seq_one_letter_code
_entity_poly.pdbx_strand_id
1 'polypeptide(L)'
;SFSLGENRPNPFNPSTTIAFEVPQTAHVTLTIYNVLGQEVVRLLNEQRLPGRYEVVWNGRNAQGVGVSTGIYMYRLTSSTGFAEAKRMTLLK
;
A
#
# COMPACT_ATOMS: atom_id res chain seq x y z
N SER A 1 0.97 -15.45 10.12
CA SER A 1 1.13 -14.08 10.64
C SER A 1 0.86 -13.07 9.52
N PHE A 2 0.61 -11.83 9.91
CA PHE A 2 0.53 -10.75 8.94
C PHE A 2 1.87 -10.60 8.22
N SER A 3 1.83 -10.32 6.93
CA SER A 3 3.03 -10.01 6.17
C SER A 3 2.71 -9.00 5.08
N LEU A 4 3.67 -8.13 4.80
CA LEU A 4 3.58 -7.14 3.74
C LEU A 4 4.68 -7.43 2.73
N GLY A 5 4.29 -7.68 1.47
CA GLY A 5 5.24 -8.02 0.42
C GLY A 5 5.84 -6.79 -0.23
N GLU A 6 6.92 -7.04 -1.00
CA GLU A 6 7.50 -6.01 -1.85
C GLU A 6 6.54 -5.72 -3.00
N ASN A 7 6.40 -4.46 -3.37
CA ASN A 7 5.57 -4.09 -4.52
C ASN A 7 6.25 -4.53 -5.82
N ARG A 8 5.45 -4.92 -6.81
CA ARG A 8 5.94 -5.39 -8.11
C ARG A 8 5.19 -4.70 -9.23
N PRO A 9 5.86 -4.15 -10.22
CA PRO A 9 7.30 -3.93 -10.29
C PRO A 9 7.76 -2.81 -9.36
N ASN A 10 9.06 -2.75 -9.09
CA ASN A 10 9.68 -1.67 -8.33
C ASN A 10 11.09 -1.46 -8.87
N PRO A 11 11.42 -0.35 -9.54
CA PRO A 11 10.53 0.81 -9.79
C PRO A 11 9.35 0.48 -10.69
N PHE A 12 8.32 1.30 -10.66
CA PHE A 12 7.10 1.04 -11.43
C PHE A 12 6.68 2.27 -12.25
N ASN A 13 5.88 2.01 -13.30
CA ASN A 13 5.40 3.05 -14.23
C ASN A 13 4.13 2.55 -14.93
N PRO A 14 2.96 3.09 -14.66
CA PRO A 14 2.61 3.89 -13.47
C PRO A 14 2.00 3.04 -12.36
N SER A 15 1.87 1.71 -12.58
CA SER A 15 1.15 0.82 -11.66
C SER A 15 2.05 -0.19 -11.02
N THR A 16 1.72 -0.56 -9.81
CA THR A 16 2.42 -1.59 -9.05
C THR A 16 1.40 -2.38 -8.24
N THR A 17 1.74 -3.63 -7.92
CA THR A 17 0.89 -4.51 -7.12
C THR A 17 1.54 -4.74 -5.77
N ILE A 18 0.76 -4.58 -4.71
CA ILE A 18 1.19 -4.78 -3.33
C ILE A 18 0.44 -6.01 -2.80
N ALA A 19 1.18 -7.03 -2.38
CA ALA A 19 0.61 -8.25 -1.84
C ALA A 19 0.76 -8.27 -0.32
N PHE A 20 -0.22 -8.82 0.38
CA PHE A 20 -0.13 -8.97 1.83
C PHE A 20 -0.95 -10.16 2.29
N GLU A 21 -0.66 -10.63 3.50
CA GLU A 21 -1.36 -11.77 4.09
C GLU A 21 -2.02 -11.37 5.40
N VAL A 22 -3.22 -11.89 5.62
CA VAL A 22 -4.02 -11.69 6.83
C VAL A 22 -4.20 -13.06 7.47
N PRO A 23 -3.70 -13.29 8.70
CA PRO A 23 -3.80 -14.61 9.33
C PRO A 23 -5.13 -14.83 10.05
N GLN A 24 -5.82 -13.77 10.43
CA GLN A 24 -7.10 -13.82 11.13
C GLN A 24 -7.93 -12.62 10.72
N THR A 25 -9.24 -12.75 10.82
CA THR A 25 -10.14 -11.65 10.47
C THR A 25 -9.75 -10.40 11.25
N ALA A 26 -9.56 -9.30 10.53
CA ALA A 26 -9.14 -8.03 11.09
C ALA A 26 -9.51 -6.88 10.18
N HIS A 27 -9.64 -5.70 10.76
CA HIS A 27 -9.75 -4.48 9.98
C HIS A 27 -8.34 -4.09 9.52
N VAL A 28 -8.13 -3.95 8.21
CA VAL A 28 -6.83 -3.62 7.65
C VAL A 28 -6.90 -2.32 6.88
N THR A 29 -5.80 -1.57 6.93
CA THR A 29 -5.66 -0.29 6.23
C THR A 29 -4.34 -0.29 5.49
N LEU A 30 -4.40 0.02 4.19
CA LEU A 30 -3.20 0.15 3.36
C LEU A 30 -3.17 1.56 2.80
N THR A 31 -2.16 2.33 3.16
CA THR A 31 -2.07 3.75 2.84
C THR A 31 -0.75 4.07 2.15
N ILE A 32 -0.80 4.95 1.16
CA ILE A 32 0.38 5.45 0.45
C ILE A 32 0.73 6.82 1.01
N TYR A 33 2.02 7.03 1.30
CA TYR A 33 2.57 8.29 1.80
C TYR A 33 3.68 8.79 0.90
N ASN A 34 3.86 10.11 0.85
CA ASN A 34 5.03 10.69 0.18
C ASN A 34 6.19 10.77 1.17
N VAL A 35 7.34 11.31 0.72
CA VAL A 35 8.56 11.38 1.55
C VAL A 35 8.40 12.32 2.75
N LEU A 36 7.43 13.22 2.71
CA LEU A 36 7.14 14.13 3.83
C LEU A 36 6.22 13.47 4.86
N GLY A 37 5.79 12.22 4.62
CA GLY A 37 4.88 11.54 5.51
C GLY A 37 3.42 11.93 5.35
N GLN A 38 3.09 12.64 4.27
CA GLN A 38 1.72 13.04 3.99
C GLN A 38 0.99 11.91 3.29
N GLU A 39 -0.26 11.67 3.66
CA GLU A 39 -1.08 10.65 3.03
C GLU A 39 -1.41 11.08 1.60
N VAL A 40 -1.08 10.20 0.65
CA VAL A 40 -1.38 10.40 -0.77
C VAL A 40 -2.74 9.81 -1.11
N VAL A 41 -2.95 8.56 -0.72
CA VAL A 41 -4.21 7.85 -0.94
C VAL A 41 -4.29 6.66 0.01
N ARG A 42 -5.51 6.35 0.44
CA ARG A 42 -5.78 5.15 1.21
C ARG A 42 -6.38 4.13 0.27
N LEU A 43 -5.62 3.08 -0.03
CA LEU A 43 -6.02 2.07 -1.01
C LEU A 43 -7.02 1.08 -0.44
N LEU A 44 -6.94 0.80 0.85
CA LEU A 44 -7.78 -0.19 1.50
C LEU A 44 -8.03 0.26 2.94
N ASN A 45 -9.27 0.11 3.38
CA ASN A 45 -9.65 0.45 4.76
C ASN A 45 -10.93 -0.31 5.07
N GLU A 46 -10.80 -1.62 5.31
CA GLU A 46 -11.97 -2.46 5.57
C GLU A 46 -11.59 -3.77 6.22
N GLN A 47 -12.58 -4.50 6.67
CA GLN A 47 -12.38 -5.81 7.28
C GLN A 47 -12.04 -6.84 6.21
N ARG A 48 -11.08 -7.72 6.53
CA ARG A 48 -10.67 -8.81 5.64
C ARG A 48 -10.66 -10.12 6.42
N LEU A 49 -11.10 -11.17 5.74
CA LEU A 49 -11.00 -12.55 6.22
C LEU A 49 -9.57 -13.04 6.06
N PRO A 50 -9.18 -14.13 6.76
CA PRO A 50 -7.85 -14.71 6.56
C PRO A 50 -7.61 -15.03 5.09
N GLY A 51 -6.41 -14.75 4.61
CA GLY A 51 -6.05 -15.04 3.22
C GLY A 51 -4.95 -14.13 2.70
N ARG A 52 -4.65 -14.31 1.42
CA ARG A 52 -3.69 -13.50 0.69
C ARG A 52 -4.44 -12.54 -0.21
N TYR A 53 -3.95 -11.30 -0.29
CA TYR A 53 -4.61 -10.24 -1.05
C TYR A 53 -3.59 -9.49 -1.88
N GLU A 54 -4.07 -8.90 -2.96
CA GLU A 54 -3.27 -8.04 -3.82
C GLU A 54 -4.05 -6.75 -4.08
N VAL A 55 -3.36 -5.62 -4.01
CA VAL A 55 -3.94 -4.31 -4.26
C VAL A 55 -3.06 -3.60 -5.28
N VAL A 56 -3.67 -2.99 -6.29
CA VAL A 56 -2.95 -2.26 -7.32
C VAL A 56 -2.99 -0.77 -7.00
N TRP A 57 -1.83 -0.11 -7.06
CA TRP A 57 -1.75 1.34 -7.01
C TRP A 57 -1.34 1.85 -8.39
N ASN A 58 -2.13 2.77 -8.91
CA ASN A 58 -1.95 3.29 -10.27
C ASN A 58 -1.19 4.63 -10.31
N GLY A 59 -0.53 5.03 -9.21
CA GLY A 59 0.23 6.28 -9.16
C GLY A 59 -0.64 7.53 -9.07
N ARG A 60 -1.86 7.41 -8.56
CA ARG A 60 -2.78 8.54 -8.44
C ARG A 60 -3.12 8.81 -6.98
N ASN A 61 -3.39 10.08 -6.66
CA ASN A 61 -3.81 10.46 -5.32
C ASN A 61 -5.33 10.20 -5.15
N ALA A 62 -5.86 10.59 -4.00
CA ALA A 62 -7.27 10.35 -3.66
C ALA A 62 -8.24 11.05 -4.62
N GLN A 63 -7.81 12.11 -5.29
CA GLN A 63 -8.61 12.85 -6.26
C GLN A 63 -8.45 12.28 -7.69
N GLY A 64 -7.70 11.20 -7.84
CA GLY A 64 -7.48 10.58 -9.15
C GLY A 64 -6.43 11.28 -10.01
N VAL A 65 -5.65 12.18 -9.42
CA VAL A 65 -4.61 12.92 -10.14
C VAL A 65 -3.28 12.19 -10.01
N GLY A 66 -2.56 12.01 -11.11
CA GLY A 66 -1.26 11.37 -11.12
C GLY A 66 -0.26 12.14 -10.27
N VAL A 67 0.48 11.42 -9.42
CA VAL A 67 1.51 12.03 -8.57
C VAL A 67 2.85 12.02 -9.31
N SER A 68 3.80 12.80 -8.81
CA SER A 68 5.09 12.98 -9.47
C SER A 68 5.98 11.76 -9.29
N THR A 69 6.95 11.61 -10.20
CA THR A 69 8.07 10.67 -10.05
C THR A 69 8.73 10.89 -8.70
N GLY A 70 9.03 9.82 -8.00
CA GLY A 70 9.69 9.91 -6.71
C GLY A 70 9.52 8.69 -5.85
N ILE A 71 9.93 8.84 -4.61
CA ILE A 71 9.86 7.77 -3.61
C ILE A 71 8.57 7.92 -2.82
N TYR A 72 7.90 6.79 -2.62
CA TYR A 72 6.67 6.71 -1.84
C TYR A 72 6.80 5.57 -0.85
N MET A 73 6.00 5.63 0.20
CA MET A 73 5.94 4.56 1.19
C MET A 73 4.54 4.00 1.24
N TYR A 74 4.42 2.71 1.46
CA TYR A 74 3.13 2.10 1.69
C TYR A 74 3.16 1.41 3.05
N ARG A 75 2.07 1.57 3.80
CA ARG A 75 1.97 1.08 5.17
C ARG A 75 0.70 0.28 5.34
N LEU A 76 0.87 -0.95 5.84
CA LEU A 76 -0.23 -1.83 6.19
C LEU A 76 -0.36 -1.86 7.71
N THR A 77 -1.56 -1.56 8.21
CA THR A 77 -1.87 -1.67 9.62
C THR A 77 -3.09 -2.53 9.82
N SER A 78 -3.22 -3.15 10.99
CA SER A 78 -4.39 -3.93 11.33
C SER A 78 -4.89 -3.58 12.72
N SER A 79 -6.18 -3.89 12.96
CA SER A 79 -6.81 -3.68 14.26
C SER A 79 -6.21 -4.55 15.35
N THR A 80 -5.41 -5.55 14.98
CA THR A 80 -4.74 -6.44 15.95
C THR A 80 -3.37 -5.94 16.39
N GLY A 81 -2.96 -4.76 15.89
CA GLY A 81 -1.71 -4.13 16.29
C GLY A 81 -0.55 -4.29 15.31
N PHE A 82 -0.75 -5.02 14.21
CA PHE A 82 0.28 -5.15 13.18
C PHE A 82 0.48 -3.81 12.46
N ALA A 83 1.75 -3.46 12.19
CA ALA A 83 2.08 -2.30 11.38
C ALA A 83 3.43 -2.54 10.70
N GLU A 84 3.46 -2.37 9.40
CA GLU A 84 4.69 -2.48 8.61
C GLU A 84 4.62 -1.52 7.44
N ALA A 85 5.77 -0.92 7.10
CA ALA A 85 5.86 0.00 5.97
C ALA A 85 7.05 -0.39 5.10
N LYS A 86 6.91 -0.16 3.80
CA LYS A 86 7.96 -0.41 2.82
C LYS A 86 8.03 0.76 1.86
N ARG A 87 9.14 0.86 1.15
CA ARG A 87 9.43 1.95 0.24
C ARG A 87 9.33 1.47 -1.19
N MET A 88 8.90 2.35 -2.10
CA MET A 88 8.81 2.06 -3.51
C MET A 88 9.17 3.31 -4.33
N THR A 89 9.50 3.11 -5.60
CA THR A 89 9.90 4.18 -6.49
C THR A 89 9.00 4.22 -7.72
N LEU A 90 8.38 5.38 -7.95
CA LEU A 90 7.57 5.64 -9.13
C LEU A 90 8.42 6.40 -10.16
N LEU A 91 8.52 5.85 -11.36
CA LEU A 91 9.20 6.47 -12.49
C LEU A 91 8.19 6.72 -13.59
N LYS A 92 8.00 7.97 -13.92
CA LYS A 92 7.12 8.33 -15.04
C LYS A 92 7.90 8.61 -16.30
#